data_c7e3248b8c9bd81e0d9f4ded6cf5d1aa
#
_entry.id   c7e3248b8c9bd81e0d9f4ded6cf5d1aa
#
_cell.length_a   1.000
_cell.length_b   1.000
_cell.length_c   1.000
_cell.angle_alpha   90.00
_cell.angle_beta   90.00
_cell.angle_gamma   90.00
#
_symmetry.space_group_name_H-M   'P 1'
#
loop_
_entity.id
_entity.type
_entity.pdbx_description
1 polymer ?
#
loop_
_entity_poly.entity_id
_entity_poly.type
_entity_poly.pdbx_seq_one_letter_code
_entity_poly.pdbx_strand_id
1 'polypeptide(L)'
;MSKKRWLIVPLCAVLCSQGLFAQTLDRRVLGIDEMFRLADENSQSIQTYKTGKEAADEALKAAKSQRLPDIGASLSFSYLGDGYIWDRDFKNGQNIPMPHFGNNFALEAQQVIYAGGAINSSITLAELGQQMAALDWQKNRQEIRFLLTGYYLDLYKLNNQLQVLQKNLDLTAQVS
;
A
#
# COMPACT_ATOMS: atom_id res chain seq x y z
N MET A 1 -24.40 27.93 42.91
CA MET A 1 -23.39 27.22 42.11
C MET A 1 -23.33 25.77 42.58
N SER A 2 -24.10 24.83 42.03
CA SER A 2 -23.99 23.38 42.31
C SER A 2 -25.09 22.56 41.64
N LYS A 3 -25.36 22.70 40.34
CA LYS A 3 -26.35 21.88 39.62
C LYS A 3 -25.75 21.07 38.42
N LYS A 4 -24.44 21.13 38.20
CA LYS A 4 -23.81 20.43 37.02
C LYS A 4 -23.15 19.08 37.34
N ARG A 5 -23.10 18.63 38.57
CA ARG A 5 -22.40 17.38 38.95
C ARG A 5 -23.28 16.11 38.96
N TRP A 6 -24.60 16.25 38.79
CA TRP A 6 -25.54 15.12 38.89
C TRP A 6 -25.88 14.46 37.52
N LEU A 7 -25.46 15.07 36.42
CA LEU A 7 -25.71 14.54 35.07
C LEU A 7 -24.57 13.64 34.53
N ILE A 8 -23.44 13.53 35.22
CA ILE A 8 -22.27 12.75 34.76
C ILE A 8 -22.35 11.28 35.25
N VAL A 9 -23.03 11.04 36.38
CA VAL A 9 -23.12 9.70 36.97
C VAL A 9 -23.99 8.71 36.17
N PRO A 10 -25.14 9.12 35.56
CA PRO A 10 -25.92 8.18 34.75
C PRO A 10 -25.27 7.88 33.38
N LEU A 11 -24.40 8.75 32.86
CA LEU A 11 -23.74 8.57 31.57
C LEU A 11 -22.65 7.47 31.61
N CYS A 12 -21.94 7.29 32.74
CA CYS A 12 -20.98 6.20 32.93
C CYS A 12 -21.63 4.81 33.10
N ALA A 13 -22.85 4.74 33.63
CA ALA A 13 -23.55 3.47 33.83
C ALA A 13 -24.05 2.83 32.51
N VAL A 14 -24.31 3.65 31.48
CA VAL A 14 -24.76 3.18 30.16
C VAL A 14 -23.60 2.66 29.30
N LEU A 15 -22.36 3.08 29.56
CA LEU A 15 -21.18 2.63 28.82
C LEU A 15 -20.61 1.28 29.30
N CYS A 16 -21.01 0.77 30.45
CA CYS A 16 -20.56 -0.52 30.97
C CYS A 16 -21.45 -1.71 30.59
N SER A 17 -22.57 -1.50 29.87
CA SER A 17 -23.47 -2.58 29.43
C SER A 17 -23.16 -3.11 28.03
N GLN A 18 -21.98 -2.84 27.47
CA GLN A 18 -21.52 -3.54 26.27
C GLN A 18 -21.12 -4.96 26.68
N GLY A 19 -22.05 -5.87 26.43
CA GLY A 19 -21.99 -7.26 26.82
C GLY A 19 -20.66 -7.89 26.45
N LEU A 20 -20.10 -8.64 27.38
CA LEU A 20 -19.17 -9.72 27.14
C LEU A 20 -19.84 -10.69 26.14
N PHE A 21 -19.65 -10.45 24.85
CA PHE A 21 -19.83 -11.50 23.87
C PHE A 21 -18.77 -12.55 24.19
N ALA A 22 -19.13 -13.56 24.94
CA ALA A 22 -18.38 -14.79 25.06
C ALA A 22 -18.18 -15.28 23.62
N GLN A 23 -16.97 -15.16 23.09
CA GLN A 23 -16.59 -15.77 21.82
C GLN A 23 -16.75 -17.26 22.05
N THR A 24 -17.85 -17.83 21.58
CA THR A 24 -17.95 -19.26 21.40
C THR A 24 -16.80 -19.67 20.51
N LEU A 25 -15.81 -20.35 21.06
CA LEU A 25 -14.73 -20.99 20.33
C LEU A 25 -15.39 -22.08 19.46
N ASP A 26 -15.88 -21.65 18.30
CA ASP A 26 -16.36 -22.56 17.28
C ASP A 26 -15.15 -23.39 16.84
N ARG A 27 -15.16 -24.66 17.20
CA ARG A 27 -14.08 -25.62 16.90
C ARG A 27 -14.13 -25.91 15.40
N ARG A 28 -13.56 -25.01 14.61
CA ARG A 28 -13.49 -25.14 13.18
C ARG A 28 -12.36 -26.09 12.79
N VAL A 29 -12.71 -27.19 12.13
CA VAL A 29 -11.72 -28.09 11.53
C VAL A 29 -11.30 -27.48 10.20
N LEU A 30 -10.06 -27.00 10.14
CA LEU A 30 -9.48 -26.44 8.92
C LEU A 30 -8.75 -27.56 8.16
N GLY A 31 -9.22 -27.83 6.94
CA GLY A 31 -8.45 -28.63 5.97
C GLY A 31 -7.30 -27.82 5.36
N ILE A 32 -6.32 -28.52 4.81
CA ILE A 32 -5.14 -27.88 4.21
C ILE A 32 -5.50 -26.96 3.05
N ASP A 33 -6.47 -27.33 2.23
CA ASP A 33 -6.93 -26.53 1.09
C ASP A 33 -7.63 -25.25 1.55
N GLU A 34 -8.43 -25.31 2.59
CA GLU A 34 -9.09 -24.15 3.20
C GLU A 34 -8.06 -23.19 3.80
N MET A 35 -7.02 -23.73 4.44
CA MET A 35 -5.93 -22.94 4.97
C MET A 35 -5.16 -22.20 3.86
N PHE A 36 -4.91 -22.85 2.72
CA PHE A 36 -4.29 -22.19 1.57
C PHE A 36 -5.17 -21.09 1.00
N ARG A 37 -6.48 -21.32 0.90
CA ARG A 37 -7.42 -20.32 0.43
C ARG A 37 -7.43 -19.10 1.35
N LEU A 38 -7.52 -19.31 2.66
CA LEU A 38 -7.47 -18.23 3.65
C LEU A 38 -6.15 -17.46 3.60
N ALA A 39 -5.02 -18.14 3.37
CA ALA A 39 -3.73 -17.50 3.22
C ALA A 39 -3.65 -16.64 1.94
N ASP A 40 -4.15 -17.16 0.82
CA ASP A 40 -4.20 -16.41 -0.44
C ASP A 40 -5.05 -15.14 -0.32
N GLU A 41 -6.12 -15.16 0.50
CA GLU A 41 -7.01 -14.02 0.72
C GLU A 41 -6.50 -13.02 1.77
N ASN A 42 -5.87 -13.51 2.85
CA ASN A 42 -5.59 -12.70 4.03
C ASN A 42 -4.10 -12.46 4.31
N SER A 43 -3.18 -13.14 3.61
CA SER A 43 -1.75 -12.95 3.85
C SER A 43 -1.29 -11.59 3.37
N GLN A 44 -0.80 -10.78 4.31
CA GLN A 44 -0.20 -9.47 4.03
C GLN A 44 0.94 -9.58 3.01
N SER A 45 1.79 -10.60 3.13
CA SER A 45 2.90 -10.84 2.22
C SER A 45 2.40 -11.08 0.79
N ILE A 46 1.44 -11.99 0.60
CA ILE A 46 0.88 -12.29 -0.73
C ILE A 46 0.23 -11.03 -1.34
N GLN A 47 -0.49 -10.23 -0.55
CA GLN A 47 -1.09 -8.99 -1.01
C GLN A 47 -0.04 -7.96 -1.41
N THR A 48 1.06 -7.85 -0.66
CA THR A 48 2.17 -6.94 -0.99
C THR A 48 2.79 -7.29 -2.34
N TYR A 49 3.10 -8.57 -2.59
CA TYR A 49 3.63 -8.99 -3.88
C TYR A 49 2.62 -8.86 -5.02
N LYS A 50 1.33 -9.06 -4.75
CA LYS A 50 0.27 -8.81 -5.72
C LYS A 50 0.22 -7.33 -6.14
N THR A 51 0.25 -6.42 -5.18
CA THR A 51 0.30 -4.98 -5.46
C THR A 51 1.60 -4.60 -6.18
N GLY A 52 2.73 -5.24 -5.85
CA GLY A 52 3.99 -5.07 -6.57
C GLY A 52 3.90 -5.49 -8.04
N LYS A 53 3.20 -6.58 -8.33
CA LYS A 53 2.91 -7.00 -9.71
C LYS A 53 2.04 -5.96 -10.43
N GLU A 54 0.97 -5.48 -9.80
CA GLU A 54 0.10 -4.45 -10.36
C GLU A 54 0.88 -3.15 -10.65
N ALA A 55 1.79 -2.76 -9.74
CA ALA A 55 2.67 -1.61 -9.96
C ALA A 55 3.61 -1.81 -11.15
N ALA A 56 4.14 -3.02 -11.35
CA ALA A 56 4.97 -3.33 -12.51
C ALA A 56 4.17 -3.33 -13.83
N ASP A 57 2.90 -3.75 -13.80
CA ASP A 57 1.97 -3.65 -14.94
C ASP A 57 1.75 -2.18 -15.35
N GLU A 58 1.57 -1.29 -14.38
CA GLU A 58 1.43 0.16 -14.62
C GLU A 58 2.76 0.80 -15.08
N ALA A 59 3.90 0.36 -14.53
CA ALA A 59 5.21 0.83 -14.97
C ALA A 59 5.48 0.48 -16.45
N LEU A 60 5.03 -0.69 -16.90
CA LEU A 60 5.10 -1.05 -18.31
C LEU A 60 4.22 -0.16 -19.18
N LYS A 61 3.01 0.18 -18.74
CA LYS A 61 2.13 1.12 -19.45
C LYS A 61 2.79 2.51 -19.53
N ALA A 62 3.39 2.98 -18.43
CA ALA A 62 4.14 4.23 -18.39
C ALA A 62 5.35 4.22 -19.34
N ALA A 63 6.09 3.11 -19.41
CA ALA A 63 7.19 2.98 -20.38
C ALA A 63 6.68 3.04 -21.83
N LYS A 64 5.55 2.39 -22.13
CA LYS A 64 4.94 2.42 -23.46
C LYS A 64 4.41 3.82 -23.84
N SER A 65 3.96 4.61 -22.87
CA SER A 65 3.47 5.98 -23.11
C SER A 65 4.59 6.95 -23.54
N GLN A 66 5.86 6.62 -23.32
CA GLN A 66 6.98 7.42 -23.82
C GLN A 66 7.03 7.55 -25.35
N ARG A 67 6.27 6.72 -26.06
CA ARG A 67 6.08 6.84 -27.51
C ARG A 67 5.05 7.89 -27.91
N LEU A 68 4.24 8.36 -26.96
CA LEU A 68 3.21 9.36 -27.18
C LEU A 68 3.77 10.76 -26.96
N PRO A 69 3.17 11.79 -27.57
CA PRO A 69 3.53 13.16 -27.26
C PRO A 69 3.17 13.52 -25.82
N ASP A 70 4.06 14.26 -25.19
CA ASP A 70 3.80 14.90 -23.89
C ASP A 70 3.13 16.25 -24.15
N ILE A 71 1.97 16.47 -23.55
CA ILE A 71 1.18 17.70 -23.72
C ILE A 71 1.06 18.37 -22.36
N GLY A 72 1.69 19.52 -22.22
CA GLY A 72 1.68 20.38 -21.05
C GLY A 72 0.84 21.63 -21.26
N ALA A 73 0.06 22.02 -20.26
CA ALA A 73 -0.57 23.34 -20.21
C ALA A 73 -0.13 24.05 -18.94
N SER A 74 0.36 25.27 -19.08
CA SER A 74 0.79 26.09 -17.95
C SER A 74 0.05 27.43 -17.93
N LEU A 75 -0.34 27.84 -16.71
CA LEU A 75 -0.94 29.13 -16.46
C LEU A 75 -0.20 29.75 -15.29
N SER A 76 0.39 30.93 -15.51
CA SER A 76 1.07 31.66 -14.45
C SER A 76 0.50 33.05 -14.29
N PHE A 77 0.33 33.45 -13.04
CA PHE A 77 -0.02 34.81 -12.66
C PHE A 77 1.11 35.38 -11.84
N SER A 78 1.51 36.60 -12.18
CA SER A 78 2.53 37.34 -11.45
C SER A 78 2.03 38.71 -11.08
N TYR A 79 2.40 39.15 -9.88
CA TYR A 79 2.23 40.54 -9.46
C TYR A 79 3.60 41.20 -9.44
N LEU A 80 3.77 42.23 -10.26
CA LEU A 80 5.01 42.96 -10.42
C LEU A 80 4.83 44.33 -9.74
N GLY A 81 5.79 44.74 -8.94
CA GLY A 81 5.87 46.10 -8.43
C GLY A 81 6.44 47.05 -9.48
N ASP A 82 6.39 48.36 -9.18
CA ASP A 82 7.02 49.37 -10.01
C ASP A 82 8.53 49.12 -10.17
N GLY A 83 9.03 49.33 -11.37
CA GLY A 83 10.46 49.22 -11.66
C GLY A 83 11.20 50.48 -11.22
N TYR A 84 12.41 50.31 -10.68
CA TYR A 84 13.28 51.41 -10.33
C TYR A 84 14.57 51.27 -11.12
N ILE A 85 14.89 52.27 -11.96
CA ILE A 85 16.11 52.33 -12.79
C ILE A 85 17.04 53.35 -12.21
N TRP A 86 18.31 52.96 -12.06
CA TRP A 86 19.40 53.80 -11.61
C TRP A 86 20.41 54.01 -12.74
N ASP A 87 21.04 55.19 -12.77
CA ASP A 87 22.22 55.37 -13.60
C ASP A 87 23.37 54.48 -13.14
N ARG A 88 24.38 54.31 -14.00
CA ARG A 88 25.57 53.50 -13.74
C ARG A 88 26.28 53.88 -12.43
N ASP A 89 26.16 55.14 -12.00
CA ASP A 89 26.76 55.69 -10.79
C ASP A 89 25.80 55.65 -9.57
N PHE A 90 24.66 54.88 -9.67
CA PHE A 90 23.63 54.83 -8.66
C PHE A 90 23.04 56.20 -8.24
N LYS A 91 23.16 57.20 -9.12
CA LYS A 91 22.54 58.50 -8.95
C LYS A 91 21.33 58.58 -9.90
N ASN A 92 20.42 59.49 -9.68
CA ASN A 92 19.26 59.72 -10.53
C ASN A 92 18.32 58.51 -10.70
N GLY A 93 17.91 57.91 -9.57
CA GLY A 93 16.90 56.84 -9.61
C GLY A 93 15.55 57.33 -10.14
N GLN A 94 15.00 56.68 -11.14
CA GLN A 94 13.67 56.96 -11.72
C GLN A 94 12.74 55.77 -11.49
N ASN A 95 11.53 56.08 -11.01
CA ASN A 95 10.46 55.09 -10.93
C ASN A 95 9.79 54.94 -12.29
N ILE A 96 9.75 53.72 -12.81
CA ILE A 96 9.07 53.41 -14.08
C ILE A 96 7.81 52.62 -13.75
N PRO A 97 6.62 53.16 -14.04
CA PRO A 97 5.40 52.45 -13.86
C PRO A 97 5.36 51.20 -14.75
N MET A 98 5.24 50.00 -14.15
CA MET A 98 5.11 48.73 -14.86
C MET A 98 3.70 48.18 -14.68
N PRO A 99 3.20 47.34 -15.61
CA PRO A 99 1.95 46.62 -15.40
C PRO A 99 2.04 45.78 -14.13
N HIS A 100 1.15 46.02 -13.16
CA HIS A 100 1.19 45.31 -11.89
C HIS A 100 0.77 43.85 -12.00
N PHE A 101 0.05 43.48 -13.04
CA PHE A 101 -0.41 42.12 -13.27
C PHE A 101 0.18 41.56 -14.55
N GLY A 102 0.90 40.48 -14.44
CA GLY A 102 1.31 39.63 -15.55
C GLY A 102 0.51 38.31 -15.53
N ASN A 103 0.03 37.92 -16.68
CA ASN A 103 -0.54 36.60 -16.90
C ASN A 103 0.17 35.98 -18.11
N ASN A 104 0.43 34.68 -17.99
CA ASN A 104 0.99 33.91 -19.09
C ASN A 104 0.26 32.57 -19.16
N PHE A 105 -0.20 32.24 -20.36
CA PHE A 105 -0.74 30.93 -20.69
C PHE A 105 0.13 30.31 -21.78
N ALA A 106 0.64 29.10 -21.54
CA ALA A 106 1.38 28.35 -22.53
C ALA A 106 0.81 26.93 -22.66
N LEU A 107 0.69 26.49 -23.91
CA LEU A 107 0.38 25.14 -24.31
C LEU A 107 1.58 24.57 -25.04
N GLU A 108 2.16 23.50 -24.50
CA GLU A 108 3.34 22.88 -25.07
C GLU A 108 3.03 21.44 -25.47
N ALA A 109 3.53 21.03 -26.64
CA ALA A 109 3.49 19.65 -27.08
C ALA A 109 4.89 19.21 -27.46
N GLN A 110 5.42 18.18 -26.83
CA GLN A 110 6.75 17.68 -27.11
C GLN A 110 6.68 16.20 -27.44
N GLN A 111 7.32 15.79 -28.52
CA GLN A 111 7.43 14.38 -28.89
C GLN A 111 8.87 14.05 -29.28
N VAL A 112 9.38 12.98 -28.67
CA VAL A 112 10.69 12.43 -29.06
C VAL A 112 10.50 11.59 -30.33
N ILE A 113 11.06 12.04 -31.43
CA ILE A 113 10.98 11.35 -32.74
C ILE A 113 12.02 10.22 -32.80
N TYR A 114 13.22 10.45 -32.27
CA TYR A 114 14.31 9.49 -32.27
C TYR A 114 15.19 9.63 -31.02
N ALA A 115 15.41 8.53 -30.32
CA ALA A 115 16.24 8.48 -29.11
C ALA A 115 17.28 7.35 -29.16
N GLY A 116 17.81 7.00 -30.36
CA GLY A 116 18.84 5.98 -30.48
C GLY A 116 18.46 4.59 -29.94
N GLY A 117 17.16 4.24 -29.94
CA GLY A 117 16.67 2.98 -29.38
C GLY A 117 16.38 2.99 -27.87
N ALA A 118 16.67 4.09 -27.15
CA ALA A 118 16.49 4.16 -25.70
C ALA A 118 15.06 3.86 -25.26
N ILE A 119 14.03 4.36 -25.95
CA ILE A 119 12.63 4.10 -25.65
C ILE A 119 12.30 2.60 -25.76
N ASN A 120 12.78 1.93 -26.83
CA ASN A 120 12.55 0.51 -27.00
C ASN A 120 13.24 -0.33 -25.91
N SER A 121 14.47 0.02 -25.56
CA SER A 121 15.20 -0.63 -24.47
C SER A 121 14.51 -0.41 -23.11
N SER A 122 13.98 0.80 -22.86
CA SER A 122 13.20 1.11 -21.65
C SER A 122 11.93 0.25 -21.55
N ILE A 123 11.21 0.08 -22.67
CA ILE A 123 10.02 -0.77 -22.73
C ILE A 123 10.40 -2.24 -22.47
N THR A 124 11.44 -2.75 -23.10
CA THR A 124 11.91 -4.12 -22.87
C THR A 124 12.33 -4.34 -21.41
N LEU A 125 13.01 -3.37 -20.80
CA LEU A 125 13.36 -3.42 -19.38
C LEU A 125 12.11 -3.47 -18.49
N ALA A 126 11.09 -2.68 -18.80
CA ALA A 126 9.83 -2.68 -18.06
C ALA A 126 9.06 -4.01 -18.27
N GLU A 127 9.11 -4.62 -19.46
CA GLU A 127 8.52 -5.95 -19.71
C GLU A 127 9.21 -7.05 -18.90
N LEU A 128 10.53 -7.03 -18.80
CA LEU A 128 11.27 -7.94 -17.93
C LEU A 128 10.93 -7.70 -16.44
N GLY A 129 10.81 -6.43 -16.02
CA GLY A 129 10.38 -6.07 -14.66
C GLY A 129 8.99 -6.61 -14.32
N GLN A 130 8.03 -6.53 -15.25
CA GLN A 130 6.71 -7.10 -15.11
C GLN A 130 6.75 -8.63 -14.92
N GLN A 131 7.57 -9.33 -15.75
CA GLN A 131 7.74 -10.78 -15.62
C GLN A 131 8.36 -11.16 -14.28
N MET A 132 9.39 -10.43 -13.84
CA MET A 132 10.01 -10.64 -12.52
C MET A 132 8.98 -10.48 -11.39
N ALA A 133 8.20 -9.40 -11.38
CA ALA A 133 7.19 -9.16 -10.35
C ALA A 133 6.11 -10.26 -10.33
N ALA A 134 5.73 -10.79 -11.49
CA ALA A 134 4.79 -11.90 -11.60
C ALA A 134 5.37 -13.21 -11.01
N LEU A 135 6.63 -13.49 -11.27
CA LEU A 135 7.34 -14.66 -10.72
C LEU A 135 7.57 -14.53 -9.21
N ASP A 136 7.92 -13.34 -8.74
CA ASP A 136 8.09 -13.06 -7.31
C ASP A 136 6.80 -13.25 -6.53
N TRP A 137 5.67 -12.81 -7.07
CA TRP A 137 4.36 -13.09 -6.48
C TRP A 137 4.06 -14.60 -6.42
N GLN A 138 4.31 -15.34 -7.49
CA GLN A 138 4.11 -16.79 -7.50
C GLN A 138 5.04 -17.51 -6.50
N LYS A 139 6.30 -17.12 -6.46
CA LYS A 139 7.30 -17.63 -5.51
C LYS A 139 6.86 -17.40 -4.07
N ASN A 140 6.51 -16.17 -3.71
CA ASN A 140 6.07 -15.86 -2.37
C ASN A 140 4.81 -16.66 -1.97
N ARG A 141 3.86 -16.83 -2.88
CA ARG A 141 2.68 -17.66 -2.65
C ARG A 141 3.05 -19.11 -2.35
N GLN A 142 4.03 -19.68 -3.06
CA GLN A 142 4.51 -21.03 -2.82
C GLN A 142 5.27 -21.14 -1.49
N GLU A 143 6.09 -20.16 -1.14
CA GLU A 143 6.80 -20.10 0.15
C GLU A 143 5.83 -20.07 1.33
N ILE A 144 4.77 -19.25 1.27
CA ILE A 144 3.74 -19.21 2.29
C ILE A 144 3.02 -20.56 2.41
N ARG A 145 2.66 -21.19 1.30
CA ARG A 145 2.02 -22.51 1.30
C ARG A 145 2.94 -23.60 1.89
N PHE A 146 4.21 -23.56 1.57
CA PHE A 146 5.20 -24.47 2.13
C PHE A 146 5.31 -24.30 3.67
N LEU A 147 5.41 -23.05 4.13
CA LEU A 147 5.46 -22.74 5.57
C LEU A 147 4.20 -23.24 6.30
N LEU A 148 3.02 -22.97 5.74
CA LEU A 148 1.75 -23.41 6.30
C LEU A 148 1.62 -24.92 6.34
N THR A 149 2.13 -25.62 5.32
CA THR A 149 2.16 -27.11 5.32
C THR A 149 3.01 -27.63 6.47
N GLY A 150 4.15 -27.01 6.73
CA GLY A 150 5.01 -27.35 7.87
C GLY A 150 4.26 -27.20 9.20
N TYR A 151 3.63 -26.05 9.44
CA TYR A 151 2.84 -25.82 10.66
C TYR A 151 1.64 -26.77 10.80
N TYR A 152 0.98 -27.10 9.70
CA TYR A 152 -0.13 -28.06 9.72
C TYR A 152 0.33 -29.46 10.17
N LEU A 153 1.46 -29.91 9.64
CA LEU A 153 2.06 -31.21 10.02
C LEU A 153 2.52 -31.22 11.48
N ASP A 154 3.09 -30.11 11.97
CA ASP A 154 3.51 -29.99 13.36
C ASP A 154 2.29 -30.04 14.31
N LEU A 155 1.22 -29.32 13.97
CA LEU A 155 -0.04 -29.39 14.74
C LEU A 155 -0.64 -30.79 14.74
N TYR A 156 -0.63 -31.48 13.61
CA TYR A 156 -1.10 -32.86 13.51
C TYR A 156 -0.29 -33.79 14.38
N LYS A 157 1.04 -33.67 14.36
CA LYS A 157 1.95 -34.44 15.22
C LYS A 157 1.68 -34.20 16.69
N LEU A 158 1.55 -32.94 17.11
CA LEU A 158 1.26 -32.56 18.49
C LEU A 158 -0.09 -33.12 18.94
N ASN A 159 -1.11 -33.05 18.12
CA ASN A 159 -2.43 -33.62 18.42
C ASN A 159 -2.36 -35.14 18.63
N ASN A 160 -1.62 -35.85 17.79
CA ASN A 160 -1.42 -37.31 17.95
C ASN A 160 -0.64 -37.61 19.24
N GLN A 161 0.37 -36.83 19.59
CA GLN A 161 1.10 -36.98 20.84
C GLN A 161 0.20 -36.78 22.06
N LEU A 162 -0.68 -35.79 22.06
CA LEU A 162 -1.66 -35.57 23.12
C LEU A 162 -2.63 -36.75 23.27
N GLN A 163 -3.12 -37.30 22.16
CA GLN A 163 -4.00 -38.46 22.19
C GLN A 163 -3.32 -39.70 22.83
N VAL A 164 -2.04 -39.92 22.47
CA VAL A 164 -1.24 -41.02 23.04
C VAL A 164 -1.05 -40.82 24.55
N LEU A 165 -0.69 -39.59 24.96
CA LEU A 165 -0.52 -39.27 26.39
C LEU A 165 -1.82 -39.45 27.17
N GLN A 166 -2.96 -39.00 26.64
CA GLN A 166 -4.27 -39.19 27.24
C GLN A 166 -4.58 -40.70 27.44
N LYS A 167 -4.39 -41.52 26.40
CA LYS A 167 -4.57 -42.96 26.49
C LYS A 167 -3.67 -43.60 27.54
N ASN A 168 -2.41 -43.17 27.65
CA ASN A 168 -1.49 -43.68 28.67
C ASN A 168 -1.94 -43.33 30.09
N LEU A 169 -2.44 -42.09 30.30
CA LEU A 169 -3.00 -41.65 31.57
C LEU A 169 -4.24 -42.49 31.96
N ASP A 170 -5.15 -42.70 31.00
CA ASP A 170 -6.35 -43.51 31.22
C ASP A 170 -6.00 -44.96 31.60
N LEU A 171 -5.02 -45.56 30.91
CA LEU A 171 -4.52 -46.90 31.25
C LEU A 171 -3.89 -46.96 32.65
N THR A 172 -3.09 -45.99 33.03
CA THR A 172 -2.46 -45.89 34.33
C THR A 172 -3.51 -45.76 35.45
N ALA A 173 -4.54 -44.94 35.20
CA ALA A 173 -5.65 -44.76 36.14
C ALA A 173 -6.52 -46.06 36.33
N GLN A 174 -6.57 -46.93 35.31
CA GLN A 174 -7.29 -48.21 35.40
C GLN A 174 -6.52 -49.31 36.17
N VAL A 175 -5.20 -49.18 36.25
CA VAL A 175 -4.31 -50.15 36.91
C VAL A 175 -4.04 -49.79 38.37
N SER A 176 -4.31 -48.57 38.79
CA SER A 176 -4.22 -48.09 40.17
C SER A 176 -5.51 -48.32 40.94
#